data_effaef94c3c0c3a947117984347fcb74
#
_entry.id   effaef94c3c0c3a947117984347fcb74
#
_cell.length_a   1.000
_cell.length_b   1.000
_cell.length_c   1.000
_cell.angle_alpha   90.00
_cell.angle_beta   90.00
_cell.angle_gamma   90.00
#
_symmetry.space_group_name_H-M   'P 1'
#
loop_
_entity.id
_entity.type
_entity.pdbx_description
1 polymer ?
#
loop_
_entity_poly.entity_id
_entity_poly.type
_entity_poly.pdbx_seq_one_letter_code
_entity_poly.pdbx_strand_id
1 'polypeptide(L)'
;QWEEYTWAETGQMARKLAAGLKSLGLRDNAHIGLISKNCREWIIADLAIMMAGYVSVPFFPSLKGEELKYLLDFGDVDLLFVGKIETWDSIGTRIPEDFPIIRFPQYKGCTAVDRGEQWFDFINQFQPLIKPHVPKLSDLWTIIFTSGTTGNPKGVELSYLALDSTKIITEQVNPLKVDFSGNNDFISYLPLNHIVERVVVEHVCMRFGGSLSFVESIDSFAQNLKDIQPHVFFAAPRIWTKFQLGILAKVPQKKLDLLLKIPVISGLIKKKLKKNLGLTRARSTVSGSAPIPVAQIEWFRKVGIYITNGYGMTENCAICTQVDGRDFRKSDSVGKPQCGVDVKIDPKTQEVLMRGPFVMDGYYKNEKMTKATLINGWLHTGDKGYLDKDNYLYITGRVVDSFKTSKGKFIEPLSLENYFGTIKELEEVCITGLGLPQPIALAQLSEIGKALPKEELIGFLEEKLAEINTDLANYKKISTLILVKEQWTEQNKVLGPTLKIKRGNVEEMYSKKYKGWHEDRRTVLFEK
;
A
#
# COMPACT_ATOMS: atom_id res chain seq x y z
N GLN A 1 -1.82 15.27 22.82
CA GLN A 1 -3.18 15.81 22.86
C GLN A 1 -3.74 15.84 21.45
N TRP A 2 -4.99 15.37 21.25
CA TRP A 2 -5.67 15.42 19.97
C TRP A 2 -6.27 16.81 19.75
N GLU A 3 -6.15 17.33 18.51
CA GLU A 3 -6.92 18.48 18.03
C GLU A 3 -8.09 17.96 17.21
N GLU A 4 -9.28 18.45 17.49
CA GLU A 4 -10.51 18.01 16.84
C GLU A 4 -11.16 19.14 16.06
N TYR A 5 -11.62 18.82 14.85
CA TYR A 5 -12.37 19.73 13.99
C TYR A 5 -13.60 19.01 13.46
N THR A 6 -14.68 19.72 13.42
CA THR A 6 -15.92 19.21 12.81
C THR A 6 -15.83 19.20 11.29
N TRP A 7 -16.62 18.38 10.64
CA TRP A 7 -16.75 18.43 9.18
C TRP A 7 -17.28 19.78 8.68
N ALA A 8 -18.08 20.49 9.48
CA ALA A 8 -18.56 21.84 9.15
C ALA A 8 -17.39 22.86 9.10
N GLU A 9 -16.50 22.85 10.10
CA GLU A 9 -15.30 23.69 10.13
C GLU A 9 -14.33 23.33 9.00
N THR A 10 -14.12 22.03 8.78
CA THR A 10 -13.30 21.50 7.66
C THR A 10 -13.84 21.99 6.32
N GLY A 11 -15.16 21.87 6.12
CA GLY A 11 -15.82 22.33 4.89
C GLY A 11 -15.75 23.85 4.68
N GLN A 12 -15.83 24.64 5.78
CA GLN A 12 -15.66 26.09 5.69
C GLN A 12 -14.22 26.48 5.28
N MET A 13 -13.21 25.83 5.87
CA MET A 13 -11.81 26.06 5.49
C MET A 13 -11.56 25.66 4.03
N ALA A 14 -12.09 24.52 3.59
CA ALA A 14 -11.98 24.08 2.20
C ALA A 14 -12.63 25.08 1.23
N ARG A 15 -13.79 25.65 1.57
CA ARG A 15 -14.45 26.69 0.75
C ARG A 15 -13.65 27.99 0.70
N LYS A 16 -13.02 28.41 1.80
CA LYS A 16 -12.13 29.57 1.82
C LYS A 16 -10.91 29.34 0.92
N LEU A 17 -10.27 28.18 1.08
CA LEU A 17 -9.12 27.78 0.26
C LEU A 17 -9.50 27.69 -1.23
N ALA A 18 -10.65 27.13 -1.57
CA ALA A 18 -11.15 27.07 -2.94
C ALA A 18 -11.37 28.47 -3.54
N ALA A 19 -11.88 29.42 -2.76
CA ALA A 19 -11.99 30.82 -3.19
C ALA A 19 -10.62 31.42 -3.47
N GLY A 20 -9.64 31.17 -2.60
CA GLY A 20 -8.25 31.58 -2.81
C GLY A 20 -7.63 30.96 -4.06
N LEU A 21 -7.77 29.66 -4.26
CA LEU A 21 -7.27 28.99 -5.46
C LEU A 21 -7.85 29.59 -6.75
N LYS A 22 -9.15 29.91 -6.76
CA LYS A 22 -9.78 30.57 -7.92
C LYS A 22 -9.27 31.98 -8.16
N SER A 23 -8.89 32.72 -7.12
CA SER A 23 -8.35 34.09 -7.25
C SER A 23 -6.96 34.13 -7.89
N LEU A 24 -6.23 33.02 -7.91
CA LEU A 24 -4.91 32.93 -8.53
C LEU A 24 -4.96 32.93 -10.07
N GLY A 25 -6.14 32.82 -10.68
CA GLY A 25 -6.29 32.87 -12.14
C GLY A 25 -5.60 31.71 -12.87
N LEU A 26 -5.50 30.55 -12.22
CA LEU A 26 -4.94 29.35 -12.84
C LEU A 26 -5.78 28.90 -14.03
N ARG A 27 -5.17 28.15 -14.94
CA ARG A 27 -5.87 27.58 -16.11
C ARG A 27 -7.04 26.68 -15.71
N ASP A 28 -7.98 26.48 -16.61
CA ASP A 28 -9.05 25.51 -16.39
C ASP A 28 -8.45 24.11 -16.19
N ASN A 29 -9.02 23.34 -15.26
CA ASN A 29 -8.52 22.02 -14.87
C ASN A 29 -7.04 22.05 -14.46
N ALA A 30 -6.57 23.12 -13.81
CA ALA A 30 -5.21 23.22 -13.32
C ALA A 30 -4.84 22.04 -12.44
N HIS A 31 -3.61 21.57 -12.56
CA HIS A 31 -3.08 20.48 -11.76
C HIS A 31 -2.45 21.01 -10.48
N ILE A 32 -3.00 20.62 -9.36
CA ILE A 32 -2.54 21.09 -8.05
C ILE A 32 -1.79 19.98 -7.34
N GLY A 33 -0.49 20.17 -7.14
CA GLY A 33 0.38 19.23 -6.44
C GLY A 33 0.13 19.23 -4.94
N LEU A 34 0.25 18.05 -4.32
CA LEU A 34 0.17 17.85 -2.88
C LEU A 34 1.35 16.98 -2.42
N ILE A 35 2.26 17.53 -1.62
CA ILE A 35 3.37 16.78 -1.01
C ILE A 35 3.34 16.93 0.50
N SER A 36 2.84 15.94 1.22
CA SER A 36 2.73 15.92 2.68
C SER A 36 2.47 14.51 3.20
N LYS A 37 2.94 14.21 4.42
CA LYS A 37 2.36 13.12 5.22
C LYS A 37 0.92 13.47 5.60
N ASN A 38 0.18 12.46 6.04
CA ASN A 38 -1.24 12.59 6.38
C ASN A 38 -1.46 13.63 7.48
N CYS A 39 -2.33 14.58 7.22
CA CYS A 39 -2.76 15.62 8.15
C CYS A 39 -4.09 16.22 7.69
N ARG A 40 -4.69 17.03 8.53
CA ARG A 40 -5.96 17.71 8.26
C ARG A 40 -5.89 18.59 7.02
N GLU A 41 -4.82 19.37 6.89
CA GLU A 41 -4.62 20.31 5.78
C GLU A 41 -4.59 19.61 4.44
N TRP A 42 -4.11 18.35 4.39
CA TRP A 42 -4.12 17.55 3.18
C TRP A 42 -5.56 17.32 2.68
N ILE A 43 -6.46 16.93 3.57
CA ILE A 43 -7.88 16.70 3.26
C ILE A 43 -8.59 18.00 2.85
N ILE A 44 -8.30 19.09 3.57
CA ILE A 44 -8.86 20.41 3.25
C ILE A 44 -8.40 20.87 1.87
N ALA A 45 -7.11 20.65 1.53
CA ALA A 45 -6.55 21.01 0.22
C ALA A 45 -7.20 20.17 -0.90
N ASP A 46 -7.33 18.84 -0.72
CA ASP A 46 -7.94 17.97 -1.73
C ASP A 46 -9.41 18.35 -2.00
N LEU A 47 -10.18 18.62 -0.93
CA LEU A 47 -11.55 19.14 -1.05
C LEU A 47 -11.60 20.51 -1.75
N ALA A 48 -10.67 21.42 -1.44
CA ALA A 48 -10.62 22.73 -2.03
C ALA A 48 -10.25 22.69 -3.53
N ILE A 49 -9.36 21.79 -3.91
CA ILE A 49 -8.99 21.53 -5.31
C ILE A 49 -10.25 21.11 -6.09
N MET A 50 -11.00 20.14 -5.58
CA MET A 50 -12.27 19.73 -6.16
C MET A 50 -13.27 20.89 -6.26
N MET A 51 -13.46 21.64 -5.17
CA MET A 51 -14.39 22.79 -5.11
C MET A 51 -13.99 23.95 -6.02
N ALA A 52 -12.71 24.07 -6.34
CA ALA A 52 -12.21 25.04 -7.31
C ALA A 52 -12.35 24.57 -8.77
N GLY A 53 -12.62 23.29 -9.03
CA GLY A 53 -12.67 22.70 -10.36
C GLY A 53 -11.30 22.35 -10.93
N TYR A 54 -10.36 21.98 -10.06
CA TYR A 54 -8.99 21.62 -10.40
C TYR A 54 -8.74 20.12 -10.17
N VAL A 55 -7.59 19.63 -10.63
CA VAL A 55 -7.17 18.23 -10.56
C VAL A 55 -6.13 18.03 -9.46
N SER A 56 -6.36 17.07 -8.58
CA SER A 56 -5.42 16.72 -7.49
C SER A 56 -4.28 15.84 -8.01
N VAL A 57 -3.03 16.23 -7.74
CA VAL A 57 -1.82 15.50 -8.13
C VAL A 57 -0.96 15.23 -6.89
N PRO A 58 -1.27 14.16 -6.13
CA PRO A 58 -0.58 13.88 -4.89
C PRO A 58 0.76 13.18 -5.11
N PHE A 59 1.77 13.60 -4.34
CA PHE A 59 3.12 13.08 -4.38
C PHE A 59 3.51 12.37 -3.08
N PHE A 60 4.39 11.37 -3.18
CA PHE A 60 4.96 10.73 -1.99
C PHE A 60 5.81 11.73 -1.19
N PRO A 61 5.62 11.83 0.14
CA PRO A 61 6.40 12.74 0.98
C PRO A 61 7.89 12.38 1.10
N SER A 62 8.28 11.18 0.63
CA SER A 62 9.66 10.69 0.61
C SER A 62 10.38 10.89 -0.73
N LEU A 63 9.78 11.58 -1.70
CA LEU A 63 10.41 11.87 -3.00
C LEU A 63 11.71 12.66 -2.83
N LYS A 64 12.69 12.36 -3.68
CA LYS A 64 13.92 13.14 -3.80
C LYS A 64 13.71 14.35 -4.70
N GLY A 65 14.54 15.37 -4.55
CA GLY A 65 14.37 16.65 -5.25
C GLY A 65 14.29 16.52 -6.78
N GLU A 66 15.17 15.72 -7.39
CA GLU A 66 15.15 15.51 -8.85
C GLU A 66 13.89 14.75 -9.32
N GLU A 67 13.42 13.80 -8.50
CA GLU A 67 12.20 13.06 -8.80
C GLU A 67 10.97 13.98 -8.70
N LEU A 68 10.90 14.83 -7.67
CA LEU A 68 9.81 15.79 -7.54
C LEU A 68 9.82 16.80 -8.67
N LYS A 69 10.98 17.40 -9.00
CA LYS A 69 11.11 18.31 -10.13
C LYS A 69 10.60 17.70 -11.43
N TYR A 70 11.05 16.47 -11.73
CA TYR A 70 10.58 15.75 -12.92
C TYR A 70 9.06 15.58 -12.92
N LEU A 71 8.46 15.24 -11.76
CA LEU A 71 7.02 15.01 -11.66
C LEU A 71 6.21 16.31 -11.72
N LEU A 72 6.74 17.44 -11.22
CA LEU A 72 6.12 18.74 -11.37
C LEU A 72 6.06 19.15 -12.85
N ASP A 73 7.18 19.00 -13.56
CA ASP A 73 7.29 19.34 -14.98
C ASP A 73 6.45 18.37 -15.84
N PHE A 74 6.60 17.06 -15.65
CA PHE A 74 5.86 16.05 -16.41
C PHE A 74 4.35 16.10 -16.15
N GLY A 75 3.95 16.36 -14.89
CA GLY A 75 2.56 16.46 -14.46
C GLY A 75 1.88 17.79 -14.79
N ASP A 76 2.59 18.75 -15.43
CA ASP A 76 2.09 20.11 -15.67
C ASP A 76 1.46 20.73 -14.42
N VAL A 77 2.17 20.65 -13.29
CA VAL A 77 1.67 21.14 -12.01
C VAL A 77 1.75 22.66 -11.95
N ASP A 78 0.63 23.30 -11.67
CA ASP A 78 0.50 24.77 -11.66
C ASP A 78 0.77 25.39 -10.29
N LEU A 79 0.53 24.64 -9.21
CA LEU A 79 0.72 25.07 -7.82
C LEU A 79 1.02 23.85 -6.94
N LEU A 80 1.85 24.01 -5.92
CA LEU A 80 2.22 22.94 -5.00
C LEU A 80 1.84 23.28 -3.55
N PHE A 81 1.04 22.40 -2.92
CA PHE A 81 0.91 22.39 -1.48
C PHE A 81 2.06 21.58 -0.86
N VAL A 82 2.75 22.18 0.10
CA VAL A 82 3.86 21.54 0.83
C VAL A 82 3.53 21.50 2.31
N GLY A 83 3.54 20.29 2.88
CA GLY A 83 3.11 20.13 4.27
C GLY A 83 4.08 19.39 5.16
N LYS A 84 3.57 18.44 5.90
CA LYS A 84 4.24 17.62 6.90
C LYS A 84 5.30 16.70 6.27
N ILE A 85 6.51 17.23 6.04
CA ILE A 85 7.65 16.52 5.41
C ILE A 85 8.94 16.71 6.19
N GLU A 86 9.90 15.82 5.97
CA GLU A 86 11.25 15.85 6.57
C GLU A 86 12.34 16.12 5.53
N THR A 87 11.96 16.32 4.27
CA THR A 87 12.86 16.35 3.12
C THR A 87 12.95 17.71 2.46
N TRP A 88 12.37 18.77 3.05
CA TRP A 88 12.32 20.09 2.43
C TRP A 88 13.68 20.64 2.01
N ASP A 89 14.70 20.49 2.86
CA ASP A 89 16.06 20.97 2.55
C ASP A 89 16.63 20.38 1.27
N SER A 90 16.21 19.15 0.93
CA SER A 90 16.67 18.45 -0.28
C SER A 90 15.79 18.70 -1.51
N ILE A 91 14.49 18.95 -1.31
CA ILE A 91 13.55 19.12 -2.42
C ILE A 91 13.32 20.59 -2.76
N GLY A 92 13.30 21.49 -1.77
CA GLY A 92 13.03 22.90 -1.95
C GLY A 92 13.98 23.58 -2.92
N THR A 93 15.27 23.23 -2.89
CA THR A 93 16.30 23.75 -3.79
C THR A 93 16.15 23.30 -5.25
N ARG A 94 15.31 22.28 -5.52
CA ARG A 94 15.08 21.74 -6.86
C ARG A 94 13.80 22.25 -7.52
N ILE A 95 12.95 22.90 -6.75
CA ILE A 95 11.73 23.54 -7.25
C ILE A 95 12.11 24.96 -7.71
N PRO A 96 11.71 25.44 -8.90
CA PRO A 96 11.99 26.80 -9.36
C PRO A 96 11.60 27.85 -8.32
N GLU A 97 12.36 28.95 -8.22
CA GLU A 97 12.15 29.99 -7.17
C GLU A 97 10.79 30.67 -7.29
N ASP A 98 10.31 30.86 -8.50
CA ASP A 98 9.02 31.47 -8.84
C ASP A 98 7.84 30.50 -8.84
N PHE A 99 8.08 29.20 -8.57
CA PHE A 99 7.01 28.20 -8.56
C PHE A 99 6.02 28.47 -7.42
N PRO A 100 4.70 28.54 -7.69
CA PRO A 100 3.70 28.84 -6.68
C PRO A 100 3.62 27.76 -5.61
N ILE A 101 3.82 28.14 -4.34
CA ILE A 101 3.77 27.23 -3.20
C ILE A 101 2.84 27.78 -2.13
N ILE A 102 1.97 26.92 -1.58
CA ILE A 102 1.25 27.17 -0.34
C ILE A 102 1.73 26.14 0.68
N ARG A 103 2.30 26.61 1.79
CA ARG A 103 2.85 25.76 2.84
C ARG A 103 1.86 25.54 3.97
N PHE A 104 1.72 24.30 4.41
CA PHE A 104 0.91 23.94 5.57
C PHE A 104 1.53 24.48 6.87
N PRO A 105 0.78 24.50 7.97
CA PRO A 105 1.34 24.83 9.28
C PRO A 105 2.51 23.92 9.63
N GLN A 106 3.47 24.45 10.40
CA GLN A 106 4.64 23.69 10.84
C GLN A 106 4.23 22.55 11.78
N TYR A 107 4.63 21.34 11.45
CA TYR A 107 4.48 20.15 12.28
C TYR A 107 5.76 19.83 13.04
N LYS A 108 5.61 19.39 14.29
CA LYS A 108 6.73 18.97 15.13
C LYS A 108 7.49 17.81 14.49
N GLY A 109 8.82 17.89 14.44
CA GLY A 109 9.69 16.88 13.86
C GLY A 109 9.75 16.88 12.33
N CYS A 110 9.15 17.88 11.67
CA CYS A 110 9.25 18.10 10.23
C CYS A 110 10.17 19.27 9.92
N THR A 111 10.78 19.25 8.73
CA THR A 111 11.60 20.36 8.23
C THR A 111 10.73 21.58 7.99
N ALA A 112 11.22 22.77 8.35
CA ALA A 112 10.50 24.01 8.10
C ALA A 112 10.53 24.33 6.61
N VAL A 113 9.36 24.64 6.03
CA VAL A 113 9.24 25.13 4.66
C VAL A 113 9.42 26.65 4.70
N ASP A 114 10.52 27.15 4.14
CA ASP A 114 10.98 28.52 4.29
C ASP A 114 10.47 29.47 3.19
N ARG A 115 9.76 28.97 2.18
CA ARG A 115 9.18 29.77 1.10
C ARG A 115 7.74 29.37 0.78
N GLY A 116 7.09 30.21 -0.05
CA GLY A 116 5.68 30.06 -0.37
C GLY A 116 4.76 30.75 0.63
N GLU A 117 3.49 30.88 0.28
CA GLU A 117 2.50 31.56 1.11
C GLU A 117 2.09 30.65 2.27
N GLN A 118 1.97 31.21 3.47
CA GLN A 118 1.62 30.46 4.66
C GLN A 118 0.11 30.13 4.67
N TRP A 119 -0.24 28.93 5.07
CA TRP A 119 -1.59 28.39 5.05
C TRP A 119 -2.67 29.32 5.60
N PHE A 120 -2.49 29.78 6.85
CA PHE A 120 -3.49 30.62 7.50
C PHE A 120 -3.51 32.03 6.92
N ASP A 121 -2.35 32.56 6.51
CA ASP A 121 -2.26 33.87 5.88
C ASP A 121 -3.00 33.87 4.54
N PHE A 122 -2.88 32.76 3.77
CA PHE A 122 -3.59 32.59 2.51
C PHE A 122 -5.10 32.46 2.73
N ILE A 123 -5.56 31.46 3.49
CA ILE A 123 -6.99 31.17 3.58
C ILE A 123 -7.80 32.25 4.28
N ASN A 124 -7.20 33.02 5.21
CA ASN A 124 -7.89 34.08 5.95
C ASN A 124 -8.16 35.34 5.12
N GLN A 125 -7.57 35.46 3.95
CA GLN A 125 -7.85 36.57 3.00
C GLN A 125 -9.20 36.41 2.31
N PHE A 126 -9.78 35.20 2.33
CA PHE A 126 -10.96 34.86 1.53
C PHE A 126 -12.19 34.52 2.37
N GLN A 127 -13.34 34.89 1.84
CA GLN A 127 -14.62 34.38 2.32
C GLN A 127 -14.90 32.98 1.72
N PRO A 128 -15.66 32.13 2.40
CA PRO A 128 -16.02 30.82 1.87
C PRO A 128 -16.72 30.91 0.51
N LEU A 129 -16.28 30.11 -0.46
CA LEU A 129 -16.89 30.05 -1.80
C LEU A 129 -18.35 29.63 -1.71
N ILE A 130 -19.27 30.51 -2.16
CA ILE A 130 -20.72 30.29 -2.05
C ILE A 130 -21.17 29.15 -2.97
N LYS A 131 -20.67 29.11 -4.21
CA LYS A 131 -21.00 28.11 -5.23
C LYS A 131 -19.72 27.36 -5.61
N PRO A 132 -19.35 26.31 -4.88
CA PRO A 132 -18.22 25.47 -5.27
C PRO A 132 -18.53 24.73 -6.60
N HIS A 133 -17.48 24.39 -7.30
CA HIS A 133 -17.59 23.50 -8.46
C HIS A 133 -18.14 22.13 -7.99
N VAL A 134 -19.08 21.60 -8.75
CA VAL A 134 -19.60 20.25 -8.59
C VAL A 134 -19.10 19.45 -9.79
N PRO A 135 -18.17 18.52 -9.60
CA PRO A 135 -17.58 17.80 -10.73
C PRO A 135 -18.60 16.90 -11.43
N LYS A 136 -18.49 16.80 -12.75
CA LYS A 136 -19.18 15.77 -13.54
C LYS A 136 -18.44 14.44 -13.34
N LEU A 137 -19.15 13.34 -13.53
CA LEU A 137 -18.53 12.01 -13.43
C LEU A 137 -17.39 11.80 -14.44
N SER A 138 -17.45 12.50 -15.59
CA SER A 138 -16.39 12.46 -16.61
C SER A 138 -15.18 13.34 -16.30
N ASP A 139 -15.26 14.21 -15.29
CA ASP A 139 -14.15 15.10 -14.97
C ASP A 139 -13.02 14.31 -14.28
N LEU A 140 -11.78 14.70 -14.54
CA LEU A 140 -10.61 14.08 -13.95
C LEU A 140 -10.55 14.44 -12.46
N TRP A 141 -10.52 13.43 -11.60
CA TRP A 141 -10.38 13.60 -10.15
C TRP A 141 -8.93 13.77 -9.75
N THR A 142 -8.07 12.87 -10.24
CA THR A 142 -6.68 12.83 -9.78
C THR A 142 -5.76 12.15 -10.79
N ILE A 143 -4.48 12.55 -10.74
CA ILE A 143 -3.38 11.84 -11.40
C ILE A 143 -2.46 11.27 -10.33
N ILE A 144 -2.41 9.95 -10.19
CA ILE A 144 -1.56 9.29 -9.20
C ILE A 144 -0.34 8.72 -9.89
N PHE A 145 0.85 9.22 -9.52
CA PHE A 145 2.11 8.71 -10.03
C PHE A 145 2.52 7.43 -9.32
N THR A 146 2.72 6.37 -10.10
CA THR A 146 3.19 5.07 -9.62
C THR A 146 4.55 4.73 -10.20
N SER A 147 5.36 3.96 -9.47
CA SER A 147 6.64 3.47 -9.98
C SER A 147 6.40 2.48 -11.11
N GLY A 148 6.76 2.87 -12.34
CA GLY A 148 6.73 1.97 -13.49
C GLY A 148 7.78 0.86 -13.41
N THR A 149 7.52 -0.28 -14.02
CA THR A 149 8.51 -1.37 -14.20
C THR A 149 9.66 -0.96 -15.11
N THR A 150 9.49 0.11 -15.89
CA THR A 150 10.47 0.64 -16.87
C THR A 150 11.36 1.75 -16.29
N GLY A 151 11.29 2.04 -14.99
CA GLY A 151 12.10 3.05 -14.31
C GLY A 151 11.46 4.45 -14.23
N ASN A 152 10.73 4.91 -15.22
CA ASN A 152 10.03 6.20 -15.17
C ASN A 152 8.65 6.06 -14.52
N PRO A 153 8.26 7.00 -13.62
CA PRO A 153 6.92 7.04 -13.06
C PRO A 153 5.86 7.20 -14.15
N LYS A 154 4.71 6.54 -13.95
CA LYS A 154 3.54 6.65 -14.81
C LYS A 154 2.40 7.28 -14.03
N GLY A 155 1.75 8.31 -14.59
CA GLY A 155 0.59 8.97 -13.99
C GLY A 155 -0.69 8.24 -14.37
N VAL A 156 -1.39 7.69 -13.39
CA VAL A 156 -2.69 7.04 -13.59
C VAL A 156 -3.78 8.09 -13.48
N GLU A 157 -4.56 8.27 -14.54
CA GLU A 157 -5.69 9.20 -14.60
C GLU A 157 -6.96 8.52 -14.12
N LEU A 158 -7.58 9.07 -13.07
CA LEU A 158 -8.82 8.57 -12.50
C LEU A 158 -9.88 9.68 -12.51
N SER A 159 -11.01 9.38 -13.13
CA SER A 159 -12.17 10.28 -13.15
C SER A 159 -13.01 10.17 -11.88
N TYR A 160 -13.91 11.14 -11.69
CA TYR A 160 -14.93 11.05 -10.64
C TYR A 160 -15.89 9.88 -10.84
N LEU A 161 -16.04 9.35 -12.08
CA LEU A 161 -16.79 8.11 -12.32
C LEU A 161 -16.13 6.93 -11.59
N ALA A 162 -14.81 6.81 -11.73
CA ALA A 162 -14.06 5.74 -11.10
C ALA A 162 -14.20 5.81 -9.56
N LEU A 163 -14.08 7.01 -8.97
CA LEU A 163 -14.24 7.22 -7.53
C LEU A 163 -15.67 6.96 -7.06
N ASP A 164 -16.67 7.59 -7.68
CA ASP A 164 -18.07 7.50 -7.24
C ASP A 164 -18.62 6.07 -7.36
N SER A 165 -18.15 5.31 -8.35
CA SER A 165 -18.55 3.91 -8.54
C SER A 165 -18.14 3.01 -7.36
N THR A 166 -17.11 3.38 -6.59
CA THR A 166 -16.68 2.59 -5.42
C THR A 166 -17.74 2.49 -4.33
N LYS A 167 -18.68 3.45 -4.26
CA LYS A 167 -19.80 3.45 -3.31
C LYS A 167 -20.69 2.22 -3.45
N ILE A 168 -20.90 1.74 -4.69
CA ILE A 168 -21.80 0.62 -5.00
C ILE A 168 -21.41 -0.62 -4.19
N ILE A 169 -20.12 -0.85 -4.02
CA ILE A 169 -19.60 -2.00 -3.25
C ILE A 169 -20.00 -1.88 -1.78
N THR A 170 -19.82 -0.69 -1.18
CA THR A 170 -20.18 -0.46 0.22
C THR A 170 -21.69 -0.50 0.43
N GLU A 171 -22.48 0.08 -0.48
CA GLU A 171 -23.93 0.12 -0.41
C GLU A 171 -24.58 -1.26 -0.59
N GLN A 172 -24.05 -2.10 -1.48
CA GLN A 172 -24.65 -3.41 -1.81
C GLN A 172 -24.07 -4.57 -1.01
N VAL A 173 -22.77 -4.57 -0.74
CA VAL A 173 -22.08 -5.71 -0.12
C VAL A 173 -21.54 -5.36 1.26
N ASN A 174 -21.16 -4.11 1.48
CA ASN A 174 -20.56 -3.57 2.71
C ASN A 174 -19.39 -4.42 3.27
N PRO A 175 -18.36 -4.72 2.48
CA PRO A 175 -17.28 -5.59 2.92
C PRO A 175 -16.45 -4.98 4.06
N LEU A 176 -16.45 -3.65 4.18
CA LEU A 176 -15.77 -2.92 5.25
C LEU A 176 -16.61 -2.84 6.54
N LYS A 177 -17.87 -3.30 6.52
CA LYS A 177 -18.80 -3.24 7.65
C LYS A 177 -18.99 -1.81 8.18
N VAL A 178 -19.11 -0.88 7.24
CA VAL A 178 -19.38 0.52 7.52
C VAL A 178 -20.77 0.65 8.16
N ASP A 179 -20.87 1.48 9.18
CA ASP A 179 -22.14 1.84 9.81
C ASP A 179 -22.77 3.03 9.05
N PHE A 180 -23.90 2.81 8.41
CA PHE A 180 -24.59 3.85 7.64
C PHE A 180 -25.22 4.95 8.50
N SER A 181 -25.23 4.78 9.84
CA SER A 181 -25.63 5.86 10.77
C SER A 181 -24.51 6.89 11.01
N GLY A 182 -23.32 6.67 10.43
CA GLY A 182 -22.18 7.56 10.56
C GLY A 182 -21.26 7.27 11.76
N ASN A 183 -21.52 6.21 12.52
CA ASN A 183 -20.66 5.82 13.64
C ASN A 183 -19.43 5.01 13.16
N ASN A 184 -18.53 5.69 12.47
CA ASN A 184 -17.30 5.10 11.93
C ASN A 184 -16.08 5.89 12.36
N ASP A 185 -15.10 5.23 12.97
CA ASP A 185 -13.80 5.82 13.26
C ASP A 185 -12.77 5.19 12.34
N PHE A 186 -12.02 6.04 11.65
CA PHE A 186 -10.92 5.67 10.76
C PHE A 186 -9.60 6.24 11.28
N ILE A 187 -8.51 5.55 10.99
CA ILE A 187 -7.16 6.02 11.20
C ILE A 187 -6.44 6.12 9.87
N SER A 188 -5.92 7.30 9.57
CA SER A 188 -5.18 7.58 8.34
C SER A 188 -3.68 7.60 8.64
N TYR A 189 -2.92 6.69 8.01
CA TYR A 189 -1.49 6.56 8.22
C TYR A 189 -0.71 6.07 6.99
N LEU A 190 -1.35 5.36 6.06
CA LEU A 190 -0.73 5.09 4.78
C LEU A 190 -0.69 6.38 3.96
N PRO A 191 0.31 6.57 3.08
CA PRO A 191 0.40 7.81 2.32
C PRO A 191 -0.89 8.13 1.54
N LEU A 192 -1.42 9.35 1.70
CA LEU A 192 -2.64 9.80 1.02
C LEU A 192 -2.49 9.97 -0.51
N ASN A 193 -1.27 9.90 -1.04
CA ASN A 193 -1.06 9.74 -2.47
C ASN A 193 -1.22 8.29 -2.96
N HIS A 194 -1.49 7.33 -2.07
CA HIS A 194 -1.78 5.95 -2.43
C HIS A 194 -3.30 5.74 -2.53
N ILE A 195 -3.75 5.16 -3.64
CA ILE A 195 -5.18 5.02 -3.96
C ILE A 195 -5.99 4.32 -2.87
N VAL A 196 -5.42 3.34 -2.17
CA VAL A 196 -6.12 2.61 -1.10
C VAL A 196 -6.47 3.53 0.06
N GLU A 197 -5.55 4.40 0.49
CA GLU A 197 -5.81 5.33 1.59
C GLU A 197 -6.89 6.34 1.20
N ARG A 198 -6.85 6.85 -0.04
CA ARG A 198 -7.86 7.77 -0.56
C ARG A 198 -9.24 7.11 -0.68
N VAL A 199 -9.33 5.91 -1.23
CA VAL A 199 -10.62 5.25 -1.48
C VAL A 199 -11.18 4.59 -0.23
N VAL A 200 -10.37 3.79 0.49
CA VAL A 200 -10.85 2.93 1.59
C VAL A 200 -10.96 3.69 2.92
N VAL A 201 -10.13 4.71 3.14
CA VAL A 201 -10.11 5.46 4.39
C VAL A 201 -10.77 6.83 4.21
N GLU A 202 -10.19 7.70 3.37
CA GLU A 202 -10.66 9.08 3.18
C GLU A 202 -12.07 9.12 2.58
N HIS A 203 -12.25 8.56 1.38
CA HIS A 203 -13.52 8.66 0.65
C HIS A 203 -14.66 7.93 1.38
N VAL A 204 -14.41 6.72 1.92
CA VAL A 204 -15.43 5.98 2.69
C VAL A 204 -15.84 6.75 3.94
N CYS A 205 -14.88 7.36 4.66
CA CYS A 205 -15.19 8.21 5.82
C CYS A 205 -16.06 9.41 5.45
N MET A 206 -15.70 10.15 4.41
CA MET A 206 -16.45 11.32 3.95
C MET A 206 -17.84 10.94 3.42
N ARG A 207 -17.94 9.83 2.70
CA ARG A 207 -19.18 9.40 2.05
C ARG A 207 -20.23 8.86 3.02
N PHE A 208 -19.80 8.05 3.99
CA PHE A 208 -20.70 7.33 4.90
C PHE A 208 -20.71 7.89 6.32
N GLY A 209 -19.97 8.95 6.56
CA GLY A 209 -19.86 9.61 7.84
C GLY A 209 -18.90 8.90 8.82
N GLY A 210 -18.37 9.69 9.74
CA GLY A 210 -17.44 9.19 10.75
C GLY A 210 -16.37 10.20 11.14
N SER A 211 -15.40 9.76 11.93
CA SER A 211 -14.21 10.53 12.26
C SER A 211 -12.98 10.01 11.51
N LEU A 212 -12.12 10.90 11.06
CA LEU A 212 -10.84 10.60 10.41
C LEU A 212 -9.71 11.15 11.27
N SER A 213 -8.93 10.25 11.85
CA SER A 213 -7.81 10.60 12.73
C SER A 213 -6.48 10.34 12.04
N PHE A 214 -5.54 11.29 12.14
CA PHE A 214 -4.22 11.19 11.50
C PHE A 214 -3.16 10.78 12.50
N VAL A 215 -2.31 9.85 12.11
CA VAL A 215 -1.16 9.43 12.91
C VAL A 215 -0.13 10.55 12.97
N GLU A 216 0.37 10.86 14.16
CA GLU A 216 1.35 11.91 14.37
C GLU A 216 2.70 11.55 13.72
N SER A 217 3.20 10.33 13.99
CA SER A 217 4.46 9.80 13.47
C SER A 217 4.45 8.27 13.44
N ILE A 218 5.44 7.66 12.79
CA ILE A 218 5.62 6.19 12.80
C ILE A 218 5.86 5.69 14.23
N ASP A 219 6.59 6.43 15.04
CA ASP A 219 6.91 6.04 16.43
C ASP A 219 5.67 6.07 17.32
N SER A 220 4.75 7.01 17.10
CA SER A 220 3.49 7.13 17.86
C SER A 220 2.38 6.21 17.32
N PHE A 221 2.56 5.57 16.17
CA PHE A 221 1.52 4.78 15.48
C PHE A 221 0.81 3.78 16.40
N ALA A 222 1.58 2.97 17.15
CA ALA A 222 1.00 1.95 18.03
C ALA A 222 0.17 2.56 19.17
N GLN A 223 0.55 3.73 19.67
CA GLN A 223 -0.21 4.43 20.70
C GLN A 223 -1.44 5.10 20.09
N ASN A 224 -1.29 5.81 18.97
CA ASN A 224 -2.42 6.44 18.28
C ASN A 224 -3.50 5.41 17.88
N LEU A 225 -3.10 4.22 17.42
CA LEU A 225 -4.03 3.13 17.09
C LEU A 225 -4.82 2.66 18.33
N LYS A 226 -4.18 2.60 19.51
CA LYS A 226 -4.85 2.25 20.77
C LYS A 226 -5.81 3.33 21.26
N ASP A 227 -5.45 4.59 21.05
CA ASP A 227 -6.28 5.72 21.48
C ASP A 227 -7.56 5.81 20.62
N ILE A 228 -7.43 5.64 19.31
CA ILE A 228 -8.53 5.76 18.34
C ILE A 228 -9.38 4.51 18.30
N GLN A 229 -8.78 3.32 18.30
CA GLN A 229 -9.45 2.03 18.11
C GLN A 229 -10.43 2.03 16.92
N PRO A 230 -9.93 2.15 15.69
CA PRO A 230 -10.76 2.36 14.51
C PRO A 230 -11.73 1.19 14.27
N HIS A 231 -12.89 1.52 13.69
CA HIS A 231 -13.88 0.53 13.28
C HIS A 231 -13.49 -0.20 12.00
N VAL A 232 -12.80 0.49 11.11
CA VAL A 232 -12.21 -0.07 9.88
C VAL A 232 -10.70 0.13 9.93
N PHE A 233 -9.96 -0.96 9.86
CA PHE A 233 -8.50 -0.91 9.89
C PHE A 233 -7.92 -1.60 8.66
N PHE A 234 -7.31 -0.84 7.77
CA PHE A 234 -6.55 -1.35 6.63
C PHE A 234 -5.06 -1.35 6.96
N ALA A 235 -4.38 -2.46 6.66
CA ALA A 235 -2.93 -2.53 6.81
C ALA A 235 -2.27 -3.38 5.73
N ALA A 236 -1.12 -2.91 5.23
CA ALA A 236 -0.26 -3.73 4.38
C ALA A 236 0.29 -4.95 5.14
N PRO A 237 0.63 -6.05 4.47
CA PRO A 237 1.10 -7.29 5.12
C PRO A 237 2.24 -7.08 6.12
N ARG A 238 3.17 -6.17 5.85
CA ARG A 238 4.28 -5.86 6.75
C ARG A 238 3.83 -5.33 8.12
N ILE A 239 2.75 -4.59 8.20
CA ILE A 239 2.20 -4.14 9.49
C ILE A 239 1.65 -5.33 10.28
N TRP A 240 0.97 -6.26 9.60
CA TRP A 240 0.51 -7.51 10.21
C TRP A 240 1.69 -8.35 10.71
N THR A 241 2.78 -8.43 9.95
CA THR A 241 4.03 -9.08 10.38
C THR A 241 4.58 -8.43 11.65
N LYS A 242 4.69 -7.09 11.70
CA LYS A 242 5.15 -6.38 12.90
C LYS A 242 4.24 -6.64 14.11
N PHE A 243 2.93 -6.70 13.92
CA PHE A 243 1.99 -7.04 14.99
C PHE A 243 2.20 -8.46 15.51
N GLN A 244 2.34 -9.43 14.60
CA GLN A 244 2.62 -10.83 14.95
C GLN A 244 3.93 -10.95 15.74
N LEU A 245 5.02 -10.38 15.22
CA LEU A 245 6.32 -10.40 15.87
C LEU A 245 6.29 -9.72 17.23
N GLY A 246 5.63 -8.57 17.36
CA GLY A 246 5.46 -7.86 18.63
C GLY A 246 4.66 -8.63 19.68
N ILE A 247 3.71 -9.47 19.27
CA ILE A 247 3.01 -10.39 20.17
C ILE A 247 3.93 -11.53 20.59
N LEU A 248 4.62 -12.15 19.62
CA LEU A 248 5.49 -13.31 19.87
C LEU A 248 6.73 -12.96 20.72
N ALA A 249 7.24 -11.75 20.62
CA ALA A 249 8.29 -11.25 21.50
C ALA A 249 7.87 -11.22 22.98
N LYS A 250 6.57 -10.99 23.27
CA LYS A 250 6.04 -10.96 24.63
C LYS A 250 5.51 -12.32 25.10
N VAL A 251 4.99 -13.12 24.20
CA VAL A 251 4.40 -14.45 24.48
C VAL A 251 4.88 -15.42 23.40
N PRO A 252 5.90 -16.24 23.69
CA PRO A 252 6.43 -17.22 22.75
C PRO A 252 5.33 -18.15 22.19
N GLN A 253 5.46 -18.58 20.93
CA GLN A 253 4.43 -19.32 20.18
C GLN A 253 3.90 -20.54 20.97
N LYS A 254 4.79 -21.39 21.53
CA LYS A 254 4.39 -22.57 22.31
C LYS A 254 3.48 -22.22 23.50
N LYS A 255 3.80 -21.12 24.19
CA LYS A 255 2.99 -20.64 25.32
C LYS A 255 1.66 -20.07 24.86
N LEU A 256 1.66 -19.33 23.75
CA LEU A 256 0.43 -18.78 23.16
C LEU A 256 -0.51 -19.90 22.74
N ASP A 257 -0.01 -20.93 22.06
CA ASP A 257 -0.80 -22.09 21.62
C ASP A 257 -1.42 -22.85 22.78
N LEU A 258 -0.66 -23.02 23.89
CA LEU A 258 -1.19 -23.64 25.10
C LEU A 258 -2.33 -22.81 25.71
N LEU A 259 -2.15 -21.51 25.85
CA LEU A 259 -3.16 -20.60 26.40
C LEU A 259 -4.44 -20.55 25.54
N LEU A 260 -4.29 -20.61 24.22
CA LEU A 260 -5.42 -20.62 23.30
C LEU A 260 -6.24 -21.91 23.29
N LYS A 261 -5.69 -23.04 23.80
CA LYS A 261 -6.43 -24.30 23.95
C LYS A 261 -7.40 -24.30 25.13
N ILE A 262 -7.22 -23.42 26.12
CA ILE A 262 -8.07 -23.35 27.33
C ILE A 262 -9.21 -22.37 27.05
N PRO A 263 -10.49 -22.80 26.94
CA PRO A 263 -11.59 -21.98 26.41
C PRO A 263 -11.74 -20.60 27.08
N VAL A 264 -11.80 -20.53 28.39
CA VAL A 264 -11.97 -19.27 29.15
C VAL A 264 -10.76 -18.36 28.97
N ILE A 265 -9.55 -18.93 29.12
CA ILE A 265 -8.28 -18.20 28.97
C ILE A 265 -8.11 -17.69 27.55
N SER A 266 -8.48 -18.51 26.55
CA SER A 266 -8.47 -18.15 25.13
C SER A 266 -9.27 -16.86 24.88
N GLY A 267 -10.49 -16.76 25.43
CA GLY A 267 -11.33 -15.57 25.30
C GLY A 267 -10.66 -14.31 25.88
N LEU A 268 -10.10 -14.43 27.09
CA LEU A 268 -9.39 -13.33 27.76
C LEU A 268 -8.14 -12.90 26.99
N ILE A 269 -7.35 -13.85 26.50
CA ILE A 269 -6.14 -13.57 25.70
C ILE A 269 -6.51 -12.84 24.41
N LYS A 270 -7.49 -13.35 23.65
CA LYS A 270 -7.97 -12.70 22.41
C LYS A 270 -8.44 -11.27 22.66
N LYS A 271 -9.21 -11.03 23.74
CA LYS A 271 -9.65 -9.69 24.13
C LYS A 271 -8.46 -8.78 24.49
N LYS A 272 -7.50 -9.29 25.28
CA LYS A 272 -6.29 -8.55 25.66
C LYS A 272 -5.41 -8.22 24.45
N LEU A 273 -5.23 -9.15 23.52
CA LEU A 273 -4.46 -8.90 22.28
C LEU A 273 -5.12 -7.83 21.42
N LYS A 274 -6.43 -7.91 21.18
CA LYS A 274 -7.16 -6.87 20.44
C LYS A 274 -7.02 -5.50 21.10
N LYS A 275 -7.15 -5.43 22.43
CA LYS A 275 -6.97 -4.18 23.18
C LYS A 275 -5.57 -3.60 23.01
N ASN A 276 -4.54 -4.44 23.12
CA ASN A 276 -3.15 -4.01 23.01
C ASN A 276 -2.77 -3.56 21.59
N LEU A 277 -3.46 -4.09 20.57
CA LEU A 277 -3.30 -3.70 19.18
C LEU A 277 -4.20 -2.51 18.78
N GLY A 278 -5.06 -2.00 19.68
CA GLY A 278 -6.01 -0.95 19.33
C GLY A 278 -7.14 -1.41 18.40
N LEU A 279 -7.47 -2.71 18.37
CA LEU A 279 -8.46 -3.29 17.46
C LEU A 279 -9.72 -3.83 18.18
N THR A 280 -10.00 -3.35 19.40
CA THR A 280 -11.17 -3.83 20.18
C THR A 280 -12.49 -3.50 19.48
N ARG A 281 -12.59 -2.31 18.87
CA ARG A 281 -13.77 -1.81 18.18
C ARG A 281 -13.81 -2.17 16.69
N ALA A 282 -12.74 -2.78 16.16
CA ALA A 282 -12.63 -3.07 14.74
C ALA A 282 -13.72 -4.06 14.27
N ARG A 283 -14.60 -3.59 13.40
CA ARG A 283 -15.61 -4.39 12.69
C ARG A 283 -15.02 -5.05 11.46
N SER A 284 -14.04 -4.39 10.82
CA SER A 284 -13.32 -4.90 9.67
C SER A 284 -11.82 -4.65 9.84
N THR A 285 -11.03 -5.69 9.58
CA THR A 285 -9.58 -5.64 9.48
C THR A 285 -9.20 -6.14 8.10
N VAL A 286 -8.51 -5.32 7.31
CA VAL A 286 -8.26 -5.57 5.88
C VAL A 286 -6.77 -5.60 5.61
N SER A 287 -6.34 -6.46 4.70
CA SER A 287 -5.02 -6.46 4.11
C SER A 287 -5.11 -6.36 2.59
N GLY A 288 -4.14 -5.71 1.99
CA GLY A 288 -4.05 -5.55 0.54
C GLY A 288 -2.75 -4.85 0.13
N SER A 289 -2.69 -4.37 -1.09
CA SER A 289 -1.53 -3.72 -1.72
C SER A 289 -0.31 -4.62 -1.94
N ALA A 290 -0.19 -5.74 -1.25
CA ALA A 290 0.83 -6.77 -1.42
C ALA A 290 0.27 -8.14 -0.99
N PRO A 291 0.86 -9.25 -1.45
CA PRO A 291 0.48 -10.58 -1.00
C PRO A 291 0.69 -10.75 0.51
N ILE A 292 -0.29 -11.33 1.18
CA ILE A 292 -0.18 -11.73 2.59
C ILE A 292 -0.07 -13.26 2.69
N PRO A 293 0.91 -13.81 3.42
CA PRO A 293 1.02 -15.26 3.59
C PRO A 293 -0.22 -15.86 4.24
N VAL A 294 -0.72 -16.96 3.70
CA VAL A 294 -1.88 -17.69 4.24
C VAL A 294 -1.71 -18.05 5.70
N ALA A 295 -0.52 -18.55 6.05
CA ALA A 295 -0.18 -18.89 7.42
C ALA A 295 -0.29 -17.70 8.39
N GLN A 296 -0.04 -16.48 7.92
CA GLN A 296 -0.21 -15.27 8.72
C GLN A 296 -1.71 -14.96 8.94
N ILE A 297 -2.54 -15.07 7.89
CA ILE A 297 -4.01 -14.93 8.01
C ILE A 297 -4.56 -15.94 9.02
N GLU A 298 -4.13 -17.20 8.93
CA GLU A 298 -4.54 -18.25 9.84
C GLU A 298 -4.06 -18.02 11.28
N TRP A 299 -2.84 -17.51 11.44
CA TRP A 299 -2.31 -17.15 12.75
C TRP A 299 -3.15 -16.06 13.43
N PHE A 300 -3.49 -14.99 12.70
CA PHE A 300 -4.33 -13.92 13.22
C PHE A 300 -5.76 -14.41 13.54
N ARG A 301 -6.29 -15.31 12.73
CA ARG A 301 -7.58 -15.96 13.00
C ARG A 301 -7.57 -16.73 14.33
N LYS A 302 -6.51 -17.48 14.66
CA LYS A 302 -6.36 -18.18 15.95
C LYS A 302 -6.43 -17.22 17.13
N VAL A 303 -5.89 -16.02 17.01
CA VAL A 303 -5.96 -14.97 18.05
C VAL A 303 -7.21 -14.08 17.94
N GLY A 304 -8.15 -14.42 17.06
CA GLY A 304 -9.47 -13.80 16.97
C GLY A 304 -9.53 -12.53 16.10
N ILE A 305 -8.51 -12.29 15.26
CA ILE A 305 -8.48 -11.21 14.28
C ILE A 305 -8.69 -11.83 12.90
N TYR A 306 -9.70 -11.35 12.17
CA TYR A 306 -10.13 -11.93 10.89
C TYR A 306 -9.75 -10.98 9.77
N ILE A 307 -8.58 -11.21 9.17
CA ILE A 307 -8.04 -10.35 8.12
C ILE A 307 -8.76 -10.66 6.81
N THR A 308 -9.52 -9.71 6.34
CA THR A 308 -10.09 -9.70 4.98
C THR A 308 -8.97 -9.40 3.99
N ASN A 309 -8.78 -10.26 3.00
CA ASN A 309 -7.76 -10.07 1.98
C ASN A 309 -8.38 -9.48 0.72
N GLY A 310 -7.79 -8.39 0.20
CA GLY A 310 -8.27 -7.69 -0.98
C GLY A 310 -7.18 -7.51 -2.03
N TYR A 311 -7.57 -7.56 -3.30
CA TYR A 311 -6.71 -7.31 -4.45
C TYR A 311 -7.26 -6.13 -5.27
N GLY A 312 -6.36 -5.26 -5.65
CA GLY A 312 -6.59 -4.11 -6.50
C GLY A 312 -5.28 -3.39 -6.79
N MET A 313 -5.34 -2.40 -7.64
CA MET A 313 -4.20 -1.58 -8.08
C MET A 313 -4.66 -0.13 -8.29
N THR A 314 -3.73 0.79 -8.53
CA THR A 314 -4.10 2.19 -8.77
C THR A 314 -4.98 2.32 -9.99
N GLU A 315 -4.71 1.57 -11.05
CA GLU A 315 -5.41 1.57 -12.32
C GLU A 315 -6.88 1.10 -12.24
N ASN A 316 -7.33 0.63 -11.06
CA ASN A 316 -8.72 0.23 -10.82
C ASN A 316 -9.29 0.74 -9.50
N CYS A 317 -8.84 1.91 -9.03
CA CYS A 317 -9.28 2.51 -7.76
C CYS A 317 -9.16 1.55 -6.55
N ALA A 318 -8.15 0.68 -6.53
CA ALA A 318 -7.94 -0.36 -5.52
C ALA A 318 -9.07 -1.41 -5.45
N ILE A 319 -9.96 -1.46 -6.42
CA ILE A 319 -11.15 -2.32 -6.42
C ILE A 319 -11.02 -3.42 -7.48
N CYS A 320 -10.92 -4.67 -7.03
CA CYS A 320 -11.04 -5.85 -7.90
C CYS A 320 -11.75 -6.99 -7.17
N THR A 321 -11.08 -7.64 -6.24
CA THR A 321 -11.64 -8.81 -5.53
C THR A 321 -11.42 -8.70 -4.03
N GLN A 322 -12.20 -9.46 -3.26
CA GLN A 322 -12.07 -9.52 -1.81
C GLN A 322 -12.58 -10.85 -1.24
N VAL A 323 -11.92 -11.36 -0.19
CA VAL A 323 -12.37 -12.52 0.60
C VAL A 323 -12.45 -12.16 2.08
N ASP A 324 -13.61 -12.43 2.71
CA ASP A 324 -13.78 -12.22 4.17
C ASP A 324 -12.83 -13.14 4.95
N GLY A 325 -12.10 -12.58 5.90
CA GLY A 325 -11.18 -13.32 6.78
C GLY A 325 -11.83 -14.44 7.60
N ARG A 326 -13.18 -14.52 7.62
CA ARG A 326 -13.93 -15.63 8.21
C ARG A 326 -14.11 -16.81 7.26
N ASP A 327 -13.92 -16.63 5.95
CA ASP A 327 -13.96 -17.74 4.99
C ASP A 327 -12.61 -18.47 4.96
N PHE A 328 -12.46 -19.40 5.90
CA PHE A 328 -11.20 -20.13 6.09
C PHE A 328 -10.83 -21.07 4.94
N ARG A 329 -11.82 -21.49 4.12
CA ARG A 329 -11.59 -22.42 3.00
C ARG A 329 -10.95 -21.75 1.78
N LYS A 330 -10.93 -20.42 1.75
CA LYS A 330 -10.47 -19.61 0.64
C LYS A 330 -9.41 -18.57 1.06
N SER A 331 -8.71 -18.83 2.16
CA SER A 331 -7.70 -17.94 2.73
C SER A 331 -6.50 -17.69 1.82
N ASP A 332 -6.24 -18.58 0.88
CA ASP A 332 -5.18 -18.52 -0.12
C ASP A 332 -5.59 -17.75 -1.39
N SER A 333 -6.86 -17.37 -1.50
CA SER A 333 -7.37 -16.53 -2.58
C SER A 333 -7.30 -15.05 -2.23
N VAL A 334 -7.43 -14.20 -3.25
CA VAL A 334 -7.68 -12.77 -3.09
C VAL A 334 -9.18 -12.44 -3.22
N GLY A 335 -10.03 -13.46 -3.25
CA GLY A 335 -11.49 -13.36 -3.16
C GLY A 335 -12.23 -13.34 -4.49
N LYS A 336 -13.50 -13.03 -4.40
CA LYS A 336 -14.39 -12.92 -5.56
C LYS A 336 -14.39 -11.51 -6.13
N PRO A 337 -14.68 -11.36 -7.44
CA PRO A 337 -14.94 -10.06 -8.02
C PRO A 337 -15.97 -9.29 -7.21
N GLN A 338 -15.68 -8.01 -6.97
CA GLN A 338 -16.60 -7.10 -6.29
C GLN A 338 -17.80 -6.76 -7.21
N CYS A 339 -18.84 -6.19 -6.63
CA CYS A 339 -20.00 -5.75 -7.40
C CYS A 339 -19.60 -4.76 -8.51
N GLY A 340 -20.03 -5.03 -9.73
CA GLY A 340 -19.70 -4.22 -10.91
C GLY A 340 -18.30 -4.47 -11.48
N VAL A 341 -17.55 -5.47 -10.99
CA VAL A 341 -16.25 -5.89 -11.52
C VAL A 341 -16.39 -7.18 -12.32
N ASP A 342 -16.04 -7.12 -13.59
CA ASP A 342 -15.84 -8.32 -14.42
C ASP A 342 -14.36 -8.73 -14.34
N VAL A 343 -14.11 -10.00 -14.10
CA VAL A 343 -12.76 -10.59 -14.09
C VAL A 343 -12.72 -11.79 -15.02
N LYS A 344 -11.68 -11.88 -15.84
CA LYS A 344 -11.37 -13.07 -16.63
C LYS A 344 -9.86 -13.32 -16.68
N ILE A 345 -9.48 -14.52 -17.04
CA ILE A 345 -8.08 -14.90 -17.19
C ILE A 345 -7.78 -15.07 -18.68
N ASP A 346 -6.71 -14.43 -19.15
CA ASP A 346 -6.23 -14.65 -20.51
C ASP A 346 -5.71 -16.10 -20.65
N PRO A 347 -6.24 -16.89 -21.61
CA PRO A 347 -5.90 -18.31 -21.70
C PRO A 347 -4.47 -18.58 -22.15
N LYS A 348 -3.78 -17.61 -22.77
CA LYS A 348 -2.41 -17.77 -23.27
C LYS A 348 -1.38 -17.32 -22.26
N THR A 349 -1.61 -16.18 -21.63
CA THR A 349 -0.64 -15.55 -20.71
C THR A 349 -0.93 -15.85 -19.25
N GLN A 350 -2.13 -16.34 -18.92
CA GLN A 350 -2.68 -16.45 -17.56
C GLN A 350 -2.80 -15.09 -16.85
N GLU A 351 -2.78 -14.00 -17.61
CA GLU A 351 -2.95 -12.67 -17.07
C GLU A 351 -4.38 -12.44 -16.59
N VAL A 352 -4.49 -11.80 -15.43
CA VAL A 352 -5.77 -11.33 -14.88
C VAL A 352 -6.20 -10.10 -15.65
N LEU A 353 -7.37 -10.17 -16.28
CA LEU A 353 -8.00 -9.07 -16.98
C LEU A 353 -9.24 -8.64 -16.20
N MET A 354 -9.43 -7.34 -16.07
CA MET A 354 -10.61 -6.82 -15.40
C MET A 354 -11.29 -5.69 -16.17
N ARG A 355 -12.57 -5.51 -15.90
CA ARG A 355 -13.39 -4.46 -16.46
C ARG A 355 -14.39 -3.98 -15.42
N GLY A 356 -14.69 -2.68 -15.41
CA GLY A 356 -15.68 -2.05 -14.53
C GLY A 356 -15.56 -0.53 -14.55
N PRO A 357 -16.49 0.18 -13.94
CA PRO A 357 -16.51 1.65 -13.95
C PRO A 357 -15.40 2.27 -13.09
N PHE A 358 -14.67 1.48 -12.30
CA PHE A 358 -13.53 1.93 -11.45
C PHE A 358 -12.19 1.94 -12.19
N VAL A 359 -12.17 1.47 -13.45
CA VAL A 359 -10.92 1.41 -14.24
C VAL A 359 -10.52 2.82 -14.65
N MET A 360 -9.21 3.09 -14.63
CA MET A 360 -8.62 4.35 -15.05
C MET A 360 -9.04 4.78 -16.46
N ASP A 361 -8.97 6.09 -16.72
CA ASP A 361 -9.17 6.63 -18.05
C ASP A 361 -7.94 6.40 -18.94
N GLY A 362 -6.75 6.37 -18.35
CA GLY A 362 -5.50 6.11 -19.06
C GLY A 362 -4.26 6.45 -18.24
N TYR A 363 -3.12 6.48 -18.95
CA TYR A 363 -1.87 6.99 -18.41
C TYR A 363 -1.57 8.38 -18.96
N TYR A 364 -1.42 9.34 -18.07
CA TYR A 364 -1.14 10.73 -18.38
C TYR A 364 0.05 10.89 -19.33
N LYS A 365 -0.17 11.59 -20.46
CA LYS A 365 0.82 11.78 -21.54
C LYS A 365 1.44 10.50 -22.10
N ASN A 366 0.75 9.35 -21.96
CA ASN A 366 1.27 8.08 -22.46
C ASN A 366 0.20 7.22 -23.13
N GLU A 367 -0.30 7.72 -24.28
CA GLU A 367 -1.32 7.03 -25.07
C GLU A 367 -0.88 5.62 -25.53
N LYS A 368 0.42 5.45 -25.84
CA LYS A 368 0.96 4.14 -26.24
C LYS A 368 0.80 3.11 -25.13
N MET A 369 1.14 3.48 -23.90
CA MET A 369 0.97 2.59 -22.74
C MET A 369 -0.51 2.38 -22.43
N THR A 370 -1.33 3.42 -22.53
CA THR A 370 -2.78 3.31 -22.34
C THR A 370 -3.38 2.27 -23.28
N LYS A 371 -3.10 2.36 -24.59
CA LYS A 371 -3.56 1.40 -25.59
C LYS A 371 -3.03 -0.03 -25.38
N ALA A 372 -1.83 -0.15 -24.81
CA ALA A 372 -1.24 -1.46 -24.48
C ALA A 372 -1.83 -2.08 -23.21
N THR A 373 -2.40 -1.26 -22.32
CA THR A 373 -2.94 -1.70 -21.03
C THR A 373 -4.48 -1.81 -21.05
N LEU A 374 -5.16 -0.91 -21.78
CA LEU A 374 -6.61 -0.93 -21.96
C LEU A 374 -6.94 -1.45 -23.35
N ILE A 375 -7.22 -2.75 -23.46
CA ILE A 375 -7.48 -3.42 -24.73
C ILE A 375 -8.93 -3.90 -24.78
N ASN A 376 -9.70 -3.39 -25.73
CA ASN A 376 -11.12 -3.76 -25.92
C ASN A 376 -11.96 -3.61 -24.64
N GLY A 377 -11.71 -2.55 -23.86
CA GLY A 377 -12.41 -2.26 -22.60
C GLY A 377 -11.97 -3.13 -21.41
N TRP A 378 -10.90 -3.90 -21.56
CA TRP A 378 -10.31 -4.69 -20.49
C TRP A 378 -8.98 -4.09 -20.04
N LEU A 379 -8.82 -3.92 -18.73
CA LEU A 379 -7.55 -3.59 -18.09
C LEU A 379 -6.70 -4.85 -18.02
N HIS A 380 -5.54 -4.83 -18.65
CA HIS A 380 -4.47 -5.81 -18.52
C HIS A 380 -3.66 -5.48 -17.27
N THR A 381 -3.83 -6.28 -16.21
CA THR A 381 -3.28 -5.94 -14.88
C THR A 381 -1.78 -6.17 -14.77
N GLY A 382 -1.19 -6.98 -15.65
CA GLY A 382 0.18 -7.47 -15.55
C GLY A 382 0.38 -8.51 -14.44
N ASP A 383 -0.69 -8.89 -13.72
CA ASP A 383 -0.65 -9.94 -12.71
C ASP A 383 -1.17 -11.25 -13.29
N LYS A 384 -0.56 -12.38 -12.93
CA LYS A 384 -0.98 -13.73 -13.30
C LYS A 384 -1.88 -14.34 -12.25
N GLY A 385 -2.84 -15.14 -12.68
CA GLY A 385 -3.72 -15.82 -11.75
C GLY A 385 -4.65 -16.82 -12.43
N TYR A 386 -5.55 -17.37 -11.64
CA TYR A 386 -6.63 -18.21 -12.10
C TYR A 386 -7.89 -18.02 -11.25
N LEU A 387 -9.05 -18.32 -11.83
CA LEU A 387 -10.32 -18.40 -11.12
C LEU A 387 -10.64 -19.87 -10.85
N ASP A 388 -11.05 -20.18 -9.62
CA ASP A 388 -11.56 -21.52 -9.32
C ASP A 388 -13.04 -21.67 -9.74
N LYS A 389 -13.59 -22.88 -9.57
CA LYS A 389 -14.99 -23.19 -9.91
C LYS A 389 -16.02 -22.36 -9.13
N ASP A 390 -15.64 -21.82 -7.97
CA ASP A 390 -16.48 -20.99 -7.12
C ASP A 390 -16.27 -19.48 -7.38
N ASN A 391 -15.53 -19.15 -8.45
CA ASN A 391 -15.18 -17.79 -8.90
C ASN A 391 -14.30 -17.00 -7.91
N TYR A 392 -13.44 -17.70 -7.14
CA TYR A 392 -12.39 -17.05 -6.37
C TYR A 392 -11.14 -16.87 -7.21
N LEU A 393 -10.55 -15.67 -7.14
CA LEU A 393 -9.31 -15.33 -7.83
C LEU A 393 -8.11 -15.69 -6.96
N TYR A 394 -7.12 -16.32 -7.58
CA TYR A 394 -5.82 -16.64 -7.00
C TYR A 394 -4.74 -15.95 -7.82
N ILE A 395 -3.91 -15.14 -7.18
CA ILE A 395 -2.76 -14.47 -7.81
C ILE A 395 -1.54 -15.35 -7.65
N THR A 396 -0.90 -15.70 -8.76
CA THR A 396 0.29 -16.58 -8.77
C THR A 396 1.60 -15.82 -8.95
N GLY A 397 1.54 -14.56 -9.41
CA GLY A 397 2.72 -13.72 -9.62
C GLY A 397 2.43 -12.57 -10.56
N ARG A 398 3.50 -11.98 -11.11
CA ARG A 398 3.40 -10.99 -12.19
C ARG A 398 3.91 -11.56 -13.50
N VAL A 399 3.35 -11.07 -14.60
CA VAL A 399 3.79 -11.47 -15.95
C VAL A 399 5.29 -11.17 -16.13
N VAL A 400 5.76 -10.02 -15.62
CA VAL A 400 7.14 -9.56 -15.76
C VAL A 400 8.11 -10.11 -14.70
N ASP A 401 7.61 -10.59 -13.56
CA ASP A 401 8.47 -11.08 -12.46
C ASP A 401 8.90 -12.55 -12.63
N SER A 402 8.24 -13.27 -13.52
CA SER A 402 8.62 -14.65 -13.84
C SER A 402 9.98 -14.67 -14.55
N PHE A 403 10.90 -15.47 -14.06
CA PHE A 403 12.22 -15.62 -14.68
C PHE A 403 12.49 -17.04 -15.14
N LYS A 404 13.44 -17.19 -16.07
CA LYS A 404 13.87 -18.50 -16.57
C LYS A 404 15.14 -18.97 -15.87
N THR A 405 15.11 -20.22 -15.43
CA THR A 405 16.34 -20.93 -15.04
C THR A 405 17.24 -21.17 -16.26
N SER A 406 18.52 -21.49 -16.02
CA SER A 406 19.45 -21.90 -17.12
C SER A 406 18.95 -23.11 -17.91
N LYS A 407 18.04 -23.91 -17.36
CA LYS A 407 17.39 -25.07 -18.01
C LYS A 407 16.10 -24.69 -18.75
N GLY A 408 15.81 -23.39 -18.91
CA GLY A 408 14.65 -22.89 -19.64
C GLY A 408 13.31 -23.04 -18.91
N LYS A 409 13.30 -23.40 -17.62
CA LYS A 409 12.08 -23.53 -16.81
C LYS A 409 11.70 -22.20 -16.20
N PHE A 410 10.42 -21.85 -16.26
CA PHE A 410 9.89 -20.64 -15.63
C PHE A 410 9.72 -20.83 -14.12
N ILE A 411 10.16 -19.82 -13.37
CA ILE A 411 9.92 -19.68 -11.92
C ILE A 411 8.96 -18.50 -11.71
N GLU A 412 7.96 -18.72 -10.90
CA GLU A 412 7.06 -17.70 -10.38
C GLU A 412 7.43 -17.42 -8.92
N PRO A 413 8.17 -16.33 -8.65
CA PRO A 413 8.79 -16.08 -7.35
C PRO A 413 7.79 -16.05 -6.20
N LEU A 414 6.65 -15.36 -6.40
CA LEU A 414 5.63 -15.18 -5.37
C LEU A 414 5.13 -16.51 -4.77
N SER A 415 4.95 -17.53 -5.63
CA SER A 415 4.49 -18.85 -5.18
C SER A 415 5.49 -19.50 -4.22
N LEU A 416 6.79 -19.26 -4.40
CA LEU A 416 7.86 -19.77 -3.54
C LEU A 416 8.04 -18.92 -2.28
N GLU A 417 7.90 -17.60 -2.38
CA GLU A 417 8.00 -16.67 -1.24
C GLU A 417 6.95 -16.94 -0.17
N ASN A 418 5.77 -17.35 -0.58
CA ASN A 418 4.68 -17.69 0.35
C ASN A 418 5.05 -18.80 1.35
N TYR A 419 5.94 -19.72 1.01
CA TYR A 419 6.42 -20.75 1.94
C TYR A 419 7.23 -20.18 3.11
N PHE A 420 7.89 -19.04 2.92
CA PHE A 420 8.69 -18.39 3.97
C PHE A 420 7.84 -17.59 4.97
N GLY A 421 6.59 -17.33 4.67
CA GLY A 421 5.70 -16.53 5.53
C GLY A 421 5.45 -17.08 6.93
N THR A 422 5.86 -18.33 7.22
CA THR A 422 5.79 -18.95 8.56
C THR A 422 7.08 -18.79 9.36
N ILE A 423 8.18 -18.39 8.74
CA ILE A 423 9.51 -18.31 9.34
C ILE A 423 9.67 -16.95 10.00
N LYS A 424 9.38 -16.88 11.30
CA LYS A 424 9.42 -15.64 12.09
C LYS A 424 10.83 -15.03 12.25
N GLU A 425 11.87 -15.81 12.01
CA GLU A 425 13.27 -15.41 12.00
C GLU A 425 13.62 -14.54 10.79
N LEU A 426 12.78 -14.55 9.75
CA LEU A 426 12.93 -13.74 8.55
C LEU A 426 11.87 -12.60 8.53
N GLU A 427 12.26 -11.42 8.07
CA GLU A 427 11.36 -10.28 7.91
C GLU A 427 10.89 -10.13 6.46
N GLU A 428 11.81 -10.21 5.51
CA GLU A 428 11.56 -10.09 4.07
C GLU A 428 12.28 -11.19 3.32
N VAL A 429 11.65 -11.72 2.27
CA VAL A 429 12.23 -12.74 1.40
C VAL A 429 11.96 -12.39 -0.06
N CYS A 430 12.97 -12.50 -0.91
CA CYS A 430 12.89 -12.30 -2.34
C CYS A 430 13.48 -13.51 -3.06
N ILE A 431 12.66 -14.23 -3.82
CA ILE A 431 13.11 -15.35 -4.67
C ILE A 431 13.62 -14.82 -5.99
N THR A 432 14.83 -15.20 -6.36
CA THR A 432 15.51 -14.80 -7.58
C THR A 432 16.40 -15.92 -8.11
N GLY A 433 17.31 -15.63 -9.03
CA GLY A 433 18.22 -16.61 -9.62
C GLY A 433 18.06 -16.73 -11.13
N LEU A 434 17.80 -15.61 -11.82
CA LEU A 434 17.77 -15.56 -13.28
C LEU A 434 19.06 -16.19 -13.86
N GLY A 435 18.89 -17.16 -14.75
CA GLY A 435 20.01 -17.86 -15.37
C GLY A 435 20.71 -18.91 -14.50
N LEU A 436 20.33 -19.10 -13.24
CA LEU A 436 20.82 -20.20 -12.41
C LEU A 436 20.06 -21.51 -12.72
N PRO A 437 20.63 -22.68 -12.40
CA PRO A 437 19.95 -23.97 -12.57
C PRO A 437 18.70 -24.13 -11.69
N GLN A 438 18.69 -23.46 -10.54
CA GLN A 438 17.62 -23.43 -9.54
C GLN A 438 17.52 -22.03 -8.93
N PRO A 439 16.34 -21.64 -8.38
CA PRO A 439 16.20 -20.38 -7.69
C PRO A 439 17.02 -20.34 -6.40
N ILE A 440 17.31 -19.12 -5.96
CA ILE A 440 17.88 -18.79 -4.65
C ILE A 440 16.92 -17.86 -3.91
N ALA A 441 17.00 -17.84 -2.58
CA ALA A 441 16.25 -16.93 -1.73
C ALA A 441 17.19 -15.90 -1.11
N LEU A 442 16.90 -14.62 -1.26
CA LEU A 442 17.55 -13.54 -0.52
C LEU A 442 16.62 -13.16 0.63
N ALA A 443 17.14 -13.08 1.85
CA ALA A 443 16.29 -12.79 3.01
C ALA A 443 16.94 -11.83 4.00
N GLN A 444 16.09 -11.05 4.68
CA GLN A 444 16.47 -10.23 5.81
C GLN A 444 16.05 -10.89 7.12
N LEU A 445 16.91 -10.81 8.13
CA LEU A 445 16.59 -11.28 9.46
C LEU A 445 15.63 -10.33 10.17
N SER A 446 14.63 -10.90 10.81
CA SER A 446 13.82 -10.20 11.80
C SER A 446 14.62 -9.97 13.10
N GLU A 447 14.10 -9.16 14.00
CA GLU A 447 14.70 -9.00 15.33
C GLU A 447 14.78 -10.34 16.11
N ILE A 448 13.84 -11.26 15.86
CA ILE A 448 13.89 -12.62 16.45
C ILE A 448 15.07 -13.39 15.86
N GLY A 449 15.27 -13.36 14.54
CA GLY A 449 16.39 -14.03 13.89
C GLY A 449 17.74 -13.46 14.29
N LYS A 450 17.84 -12.14 14.43
CA LYS A 450 19.07 -11.45 14.87
C LYS A 450 19.46 -11.81 16.32
N ALA A 451 18.49 -12.16 17.16
CA ALA A 451 18.72 -12.52 18.56
C ALA A 451 19.22 -13.96 18.76
N LEU A 452 19.15 -14.81 17.75
CA LEU A 452 19.60 -16.19 17.82
C LEU A 452 21.11 -16.32 17.59
N PRO A 453 21.79 -17.27 18.26
CA PRO A 453 23.16 -17.64 17.92
C PRO A 453 23.24 -18.09 16.46
N LYS A 454 24.32 -17.68 15.78
CA LYS A 454 24.46 -17.88 14.32
C LYS A 454 24.35 -19.36 13.91
N GLU A 455 24.95 -20.25 14.68
CA GLU A 455 24.93 -21.69 14.38
C GLU A 455 23.55 -22.30 14.56
N GLU A 456 22.82 -21.90 15.61
CA GLU A 456 21.44 -22.29 15.85
C GLU A 456 20.50 -21.80 14.73
N LEU A 457 20.67 -20.55 14.32
CA LEU A 457 19.90 -19.95 13.24
C LEU A 457 20.15 -20.67 11.90
N ILE A 458 21.41 -20.98 11.58
CA ILE A 458 21.75 -21.72 10.35
C ILE A 458 21.06 -23.08 10.37
N GLY A 459 21.24 -23.87 11.43
CA GLY A 459 20.64 -25.22 11.51
C GLY A 459 19.10 -25.17 11.40
N PHE A 460 18.47 -24.21 12.06
CA PHE A 460 17.03 -24.00 11.95
C PHE A 460 16.58 -23.65 10.51
N LEU A 461 17.27 -22.72 9.85
CA LEU A 461 16.93 -22.30 8.49
C LEU A 461 17.21 -23.39 7.45
N GLU A 462 18.24 -24.23 7.65
CA GLU A 462 18.52 -25.39 6.81
C GLU A 462 17.38 -26.43 6.91
N GLU A 463 16.91 -26.72 8.13
CA GLU A 463 15.76 -27.61 8.34
C GLU A 463 14.51 -27.05 7.62
N LYS A 464 14.21 -25.75 7.80
CA LYS A 464 13.07 -25.10 7.15
C LYS A 464 13.16 -25.10 5.64
N LEU A 465 14.33 -24.85 5.08
CA LEU A 465 14.52 -24.89 3.63
C LEU A 465 14.39 -26.31 3.06
N ALA A 466 14.83 -27.32 3.80
CA ALA A 466 14.62 -28.73 3.45
C ALA A 466 13.12 -29.09 3.45
N GLU A 467 12.37 -28.67 4.48
CA GLU A 467 10.91 -28.83 4.53
C GLU A 467 10.23 -28.20 3.30
N ILE A 468 10.55 -26.93 2.99
CA ILE A 468 9.98 -26.22 1.82
C ILE A 468 10.29 -26.96 0.52
N ASN A 469 11.51 -27.46 0.37
CA ASN A 469 11.96 -28.14 -0.84
C ASN A 469 11.37 -29.54 -1.02
N THR A 470 10.77 -30.14 0.00
CA THR A 470 10.24 -31.52 -0.05
C THR A 470 9.17 -31.67 -1.12
N ASP A 471 8.23 -30.75 -1.18
CA ASP A 471 7.07 -30.81 -2.08
C ASP A 471 7.29 -30.09 -3.41
N LEU A 472 8.48 -29.49 -3.60
CA LEU A 472 8.78 -28.71 -4.81
C LEU A 472 9.38 -29.59 -5.91
N ALA A 473 8.93 -29.36 -7.15
CA ALA A 473 9.57 -29.94 -8.33
C ALA A 473 11.07 -29.51 -8.40
N ASN A 474 11.95 -30.37 -8.87
CA ASN A 474 13.41 -30.16 -8.83
C ASN A 474 13.87 -28.81 -9.35
N TYR A 475 13.24 -28.27 -10.39
CA TYR A 475 13.60 -26.96 -10.95
C TYR A 475 13.10 -25.78 -10.12
N LYS A 476 12.16 -25.99 -9.20
CA LYS A 476 11.62 -25.00 -8.27
C LYS A 476 12.30 -25.01 -6.90
N LYS A 477 13.07 -26.09 -6.60
CA LYS A 477 13.78 -26.22 -5.33
C LYS A 477 14.76 -25.07 -5.16
N ILE A 478 14.70 -24.42 -4.00
CA ILE A 478 15.56 -23.30 -3.65
C ILE A 478 16.90 -23.86 -3.23
N SER A 479 17.94 -23.54 -4.00
CA SER A 479 19.29 -24.11 -3.79
C SER A 479 19.99 -23.51 -2.58
N THR A 480 19.78 -22.23 -2.31
CA THR A 480 20.51 -21.49 -1.28
C THR A 480 19.63 -20.38 -0.73
N LEU A 481 19.64 -20.21 0.59
CA LEU A 481 19.07 -19.06 1.30
C LEU A 481 20.21 -18.13 1.73
N ILE A 482 20.21 -16.91 1.24
CA ILE A 482 21.22 -15.90 1.51
C ILE A 482 20.65 -14.87 2.48
N LEU A 483 21.24 -14.75 3.65
CA LEU A 483 20.94 -13.71 4.61
C LEU A 483 21.73 -12.45 4.25
N VAL A 484 21.03 -11.47 3.66
CA VAL A 484 21.67 -10.25 3.15
C VAL A 484 22.07 -9.33 4.29
N LYS A 485 23.23 -8.67 4.13
CA LYS A 485 23.82 -7.78 5.12
C LYS A 485 23.16 -6.40 5.12
N GLU A 486 22.94 -5.86 3.92
CA GLU A 486 22.37 -4.54 3.75
C GLU A 486 20.86 -4.57 4.01
N GLN A 487 20.38 -3.69 4.89
CA GLN A 487 18.96 -3.57 5.15
C GLN A 487 18.24 -2.97 3.94
N TRP A 488 17.15 -3.60 3.51
CA TRP A 488 16.32 -3.09 2.43
C TRP A 488 15.47 -1.93 2.92
N THR A 489 15.58 -0.80 2.25
CA THR A 489 14.94 0.45 2.64
C THR A 489 14.43 1.19 1.40
N GLU A 490 13.66 2.26 1.63
CA GLU A 490 13.30 3.19 0.57
C GLU A 490 14.52 3.98 0.08
N GLN A 491 15.48 4.29 0.96
CA GLN A 491 16.68 5.08 0.62
C GLN A 491 17.56 4.36 -0.39
N ASN A 492 17.76 3.03 -0.25
CA ASN A 492 18.49 2.23 -1.24
C ASN A 492 17.58 1.71 -2.37
N LYS A 493 16.34 2.19 -2.42
CA LYS A 493 15.35 1.90 -3.46
C LYS A 493 14.93 0.43 -3.58
N VAL A 494 15.38 -0.47 -2.70
CA VAL A 494 14.96 -1.87 -2.72
C VAL A 494 13.51 -2.01 -2.27
N LEU A 495 13.08 -1.17 -1.34
CA LEU A 495 11.66 -1.04 -1.01
C LEU A 495 11.03 0.15 -1.74
N GLY A 496 9.77 0.02 -2.11
CA GLY A 496 8.96 1.14 -2.53
C GLY A 496 8.37 1.91 -1.34
N PRO A 497 7.72 3.07 -1.56
CA PRO A 497 7.08 3.85 -0.50
C PRO A 497 5.98 3.10 0.26
N THR A 498 5.42 2.06 -0.32
CA THR A 498 4.49 1.12 0.32
C THR A 498 5.19 -0.07 0.96
N LEU A 499 6.52 0.00 1.12
CA LEU A 499 7.38 -1.03 1.68
C LEU A 499 7.38 -2.35 0.87
N LYS A 500 7.03 -2.28 -0.41
CA LYS A 500 7.03 -3.42 -1.34
C LYS A 500 8.41 -3.60 -1.96
N ILE A 501 8.88 -4.85 -2.04
CA ILE A 501 10.16 -5.16 -2.69
C ILE A 501 10.08 -4.83 -4.19
N LYS A 502 11.03 -4.03 -4.67
CA LYS A 502 11.25 -3.74 -6.09
C LYS A 502 12.27 -4.75 -6.64
N ARG A 503 11.78 -5.84 -7.25
CA ARG A 503 12.64 -6.94 -7.74
C ARG A 503 13.74 -6.46 -8.68
N GLY A 504 13.44 -5.53 -9.60
CA GLY A 504 14.45 -4.97 -10.49
C GLY A 504 15.65 -4.38 -9.74
N ASN A 505 15.42 -3.72 -8.62
CA ASN A 505 16.47 -3.13 -7.81
C ASN A 505 17.24 -4.20 -6.99
N VAL A 506 16.56 -5.27 -6.57
CA VAL A 506 17.22 -6.46 -5.98
C VAL A 506 18.15 -7.11 -7.02
N GLU A 507 17.66 -7.30 -8.25
CA GLU A 507 18.48 -7.83 -9.37
C GLU A 507 19.67 -6.94 -9.66
N GLU A 508 19.51 -5.64 -9.74
CA GLU A 508 20.59 -4.68 -9.97
C GLU A 508 21.66 -4.75 -8.87
N MET A 509 21.23 -4.86 -7.61
CA MET A 509 22.12 -4.89 -6.44
C MET A 509 22.89 -6.21 -6.32
N TYR A 510 22.25 -7.34 -6.60
CA TYR A 510 22.79 -8.66 -6.22
C TYR A 510 23.07 -9.62 -7.37
N SER A 511 22.59 -9.39 -8.59
CA SER A 511 22.71 -10.36 -9.71
C SER A 511 24.13 -10.82 -9.99
N LYS A 512 25.11 -9.92 -9.84
CA LYS A 512 26.54 -10.24 -10.03
C LYS A 512 27.08 -11.28 -9.02
N LYS A 513 26.42 -11.44 -7.86
CA LYS A 513 26.82 -12.35 -6.79
C LYS A 513 26.12 -13.73 -6.88
N TYR A 514 25.06 -13.86 -7.67
CA TYR A 514 24.21 -15.06 -7.73
C TYR A 514 24.99 -16.33 -8.05
N LYS A 515 25.86 -16.26 -9.06
CA LYS A 515 26.69 -17.41 -9.48
C LYS A 515 27.59 -17.88 -8.34
N GLY A 516 28.28 -16.96 -7.67
CA GLY A 516 29.17 -17.29 -6.55
C GLY A 516 28.42 -17.90 -5.36
N TRP A 517 27.24 -17.37 -5.03
CA TRP A 517 26.41 -17.93 -3.97
C TRP A 517 25.88 -19.33 -4.30
N HIS A 518 25.48 -19.58 -5.54
CA HIS A 518 25.02 -20.88 -5.98
C HIS A 518 26.15 -21.93 -6.02
N GLU A 519 27.37 -21.51 -6.41
CA GLU A 519 28.56 -22.37 -6.49
C GLU A 519 29.15 -22.72 -5.11
N ASP A 520 28.87 -21.93 -4.08
CA ASP A 520 29.31 -22.17 -2.70
C ASP A 520 28.70 -23.47 -2.10
N ARG A 521 27.56 -23.93 -2.62
CA ARG A 521 26.85 -25.17 -2.24
C ARG A 521 26.33 -25.24 -0.81
N ARG A 522 26.55 -24.22 0.02
CA ARG A 522 25.92 -24.16 1.34
C ARG A 522 24.45 -23.83 1.19
N THR A 523 23.62 -24.47 2.02
CA THR A 523 22.17 -24.31 2.01
C THR A 523 21.76 -22.94 2.55
N VAL A 524 22.48 -22.46 3.58
CA VAL A 524 22.29 -21.13 4.18
C VAL A 524 23.60 -20.36 4.19
N LEU A 525 23.59 -19.15 3.68
CA LEU A 525 24.75 -18.26 3.60
C LEU A 525 24.46 -16.92 4.27
N PHE A 526 25.46 -16.38 4.98
CA PHE A 526 25.49 -14.95 5.30
C PHE A 526 26.28 -14.22 4.22
N GLU A 527 25.68 -13.15 3.68
CA GLU A 527 26.39 -12.24 2.79
C GLU A 527 27.64 -11.68 3.49
N LYS A 528 28.80 -11.72 2.81
CA LYS A 528 30.10 -11.25 3.33
C LYS A 528 30.21 -9.73 3.35
#